data_3bcedba5a60d1b335830468559df4963
#
_entry.id   3bcedba5a60d1b335830468559df4963
#
_cell.length_a   1.000
_cell.length_b   1.000
_cell.length_c   1.000
_cell.angle_alpha   90.00
_cell.angle_beta   90.00
_cell.angle_gamma   90.00
#
_symmetry.space_group_name_H-M   'P 1'
#
loop_
_entity.id
_entity.type
_entity.pdbx_description
1 polymer ?
#
loop_
_entity_poly.entity_id
_entity_poly.type
_entity_poly.pdbx_seq_one_letter_code
_entity_poly.pdbx_strand_id
1 'polypeptide(L)'
;MDRIKTFFRTSDWESVGVAAFYGYFAINILMKALAYDHGDNIYKFFFIFAMSFWAIKIVTTRYTLREIAWIAVLLALGLGLSVITKQNTWLLLFMTIIAMKNCRFEFMIQMAVYIRVFCLAMLVIGSTFGVFDIGYKTTPDSSYVEIPVYSFAMNEPNTAFLAVFLTLLLLLYYNYKKLNVWWFAGTSATALLFYKFTYCRTGIAVFFFVWALIIFEKIAKNRWKVVLALSVPVGAVFSLCTMLFYDGGNSVMRLLNHLVSGRIYIMSSYYKTQGVSLIPRAQELFYGQYYGLIDNTYMFVFLYCGAIVALFFPVSYTHLTLP
;
A
#
# COMPACT_ATOMS: atom_id res chain seq x y z
N MET A 1 -33.10 -24.04 -23.70
CA MET A 1 -33.76 -22.76 -23.34
C MET A 1 -33.95 -22.60 -21.83
N ASP A 2 -34.05 -23.67 -21.06
CA ASP A 2 -34.25 -23.60 -19.59
C ASP A 2 -33.01 -23.22 -18.80
N ARG A 3 -31.80 -23.48 -19.28
CA ARG A 3 -30.56 -23.06 -18.64
C ARG A 3 -30.35 -21.53 -18.65
N ILE A 4 -30.93 -20.81 -19.61
CA ILE A 4 -30.84 -19.34 -19.67
C ILE A 4 -31.86 -18.71 -18.71
N LYS A 5 -33.05 -19.34 -18.50
CA LYS A 5 -34.04 -18.86 -17.57
C LYS A 5 -33.65 -19.07 -16.08
N THR A 6 -32.83 -20.08 -15.77
CA THR A 6 -32.28 -20.28 -14.41
C THR A 6 -31.19 -19.30 -14.06
N PHE A 7 -30.51 -18.71 -15.05
CA PHE A 7 -29.43 -17.71 -14.82
C PHE A 7 -29.98 -16.39 -14.25
N PHE A 8 -31.25 -16.04 -14.46
CA PHE A 8 -31.88 -14.81 -13.97
C PHE A 8 -32.70 -14.98 -12.68
N ARG A 9 -32.53 -16.10 -11.96
CA ARG A 9 -33.13 -16.25 -10.63
C ARG A 9 -32.34 -15.44 -9.59
N THR A 10 -32.95 -15.05 -8.49
CA THR A 10 -32.45 -14.12 -7.46
C THR A 10 -31.06 -14.40 -6.90
N SER A 11 -30.49 -15.61 -7.07
CA SER A 11 -29.11 -15.96 -6.80
C SER A 11 -28.12 -15.40 -7.86
N ASP A 12 -28.59 -15.07 -9.06
CA ASP A 12 -27.74 -14.72 -10.19
C ASP A 12 -27.29 -13.25 -10.14
N TRP A 13 -28.11 -12.36 -9.58
CA TRP A 13 -27.74 -10.95 -9.41
C TRP A 13 -26.56 -10.76 -8.45
N GLU A 14 -26.48 -11.54 -7.38
CA GLU A 14 -25.33 -11.49 -6.47
C GLU A 14 -24.06 -11.98 -7.16
N SER A 15 -24.14 -12.99 -8.02
CA SER A 15 -22.99 -13.46 -8.79
C SER A 15 -22.50 -12.42 -9.80
N VAL A 16 -23.40 -11.68 -10.45
CA VAL A 16 -23.07 -10.52 -11.30
C VAL A 16 -22.35 -9.44 -10.48
N GLY A 17 -22.86 -9.14 -9.27
CA GLY A 17 -22.22 -8.19 -8.37
C GLY A 17 -20.82 -8.62 -7.94
N VAL A 18 -20.63 -9.89 -7.63
CA VAL A 18 -19.29 -10.43 -7.29
C VAL A 18 -18.32 -10.34 -8.48
N ALA A 19 -18.79 -10.70 -9.69
CA ALA A 19 -17.98 -10.55 -10.90
C ALA A 19 -17.63 -9.09 -11.19
N ALA A 20 -18.58 -8.18 -11.02
CA ALA A 20 -18.35 -6.74 -11.14
C ALA A 20 -17.30 -6.25 -10.14
N PHE A 21 -17.37 -6.69 -8.88
CA PHE A 21 -16.34 -6.35 -7.91
C PHE A 21 -14.93 -6.81 -8.33
N TYR A 22 -14.80 -8.02 -8.85
CA TYR A 22 -13.51 -8.50 -9.34
C TYR A 22 -13.02 -7.67 -10.55
N GLY A 23 -13.91 -7.22 -11.42
CA GLY A 23 -13.56 -6.25 -12.48
C GLY A 23 -13.06 -4.92 -11.93
N TYR A 24 -13.79 -4.34 -10.98
CA TYR A 24 -13.36 -3.13 -10.25
C TYR A 24 -11.97 -3.29 -9.63
N PHE A 25 -11.76 -4.38 -8.90
CA PHE A 25 -10.51 -4.66 -8.22
C PHE A 25 -9.36 -4.89 -9.21
N ALA A 26 -9.60 -5.65 -10.28
CA ALA A 26 -8.61 -5.91 -11.33
C ALA A 26 -8.11 -4.63 -11.98
N ILE A 27 -9.02 -3.73 -12.35
CA ILE A 27 -8.67 -2.44 -12.97
C ILE A 27 -7.84 -1.59 -12.03
N ASN A 28 -8.24 -1.48 -10.74
CA ASN A 28 -7.47 -0.71 -9.77
C ASN A 28 -6.06 -1.29 -9.53
N ILE A 29 -5.93 -2.62 -9.41
CA ILE A 29 -4.62 -3.27 -9.29
C ILE A 29 -3.78 -3.07 -10.55
N LEU A 30 -4.38 -3.20 -11.74
CA LEU A 30 -3.71 -3.01 -13.02
C LEU A 30 -3.13 -1.59 -13.14
N MET A 31 -3.94 -0.56 -12.86
CA MET A 31 -3.50 0.84 -12.95
C MET A 31 -2.34 1.12 -11.98
N LYS A 32 -2.44 0.63 -10.74
CA LYS A 32 -1.36 0.79 -9.77
C LYS A 32 -0.13 -0.07 -10.07
N ALA A 33 -0.30 -1.24 -10.69
CA ALA A 33 0.82 -2.08 -11.12
C ALA A 33 1.58 -1.49 -12.30
N LEU A 34 0.90 -0.73 -13.16
CA LEU A 34 1.48 0.02 -14.28
C LEU A 34 2.00 1.41 -13.89
N ALA A 35 1.97 1.74 -12.59
CA ALA A 35 2.41 3.03 -12.04
C ALA A 35 1.67 4.27 -12.58
N TYR A 36 0.46 4.10 -13.12
CA TYR A 36 -0.37 5.26 -13.47
C TYR A 36 -0.85 6.00 -12.24
N ASP A 37 -0.83 7.32 -12.31
CA ASP A 37 -1.20 8.22 -11.21
C ASP A 37 -2.46 9.04 -11.52
N HIS A 38 -3.05 9.64 -10.48
CA HIS A 38 -4.30 10.42 -10.56
C HIS A 38 -4.26 11.59 -11.56
N GLY A 39 -3.05 12.08 -11.92
CA GLY A 39 -2.83 13.11 -12.93
C GLY A 39 -3.10 12.63 -14.36
N ASP A 40 -2.90 11.35 -14.64
CA ASP A 40 -2.91 10.80 -15.99
C ASP A 40 -4.32 10.67 -16.56
N ASN A 41 -4.50 11.06 -17.82
CA ASN A 41 -5.80 10.91 -18.48
C ASN A 41 -6.22 9.45 -18.65
N ILE A 42 -5.24 8.54 -18.86
CA ILE A 42 -5.46 7.10 -18.94
C ILE A 42 -6.00 6.59 -17.60
N TYR A 43 -5.39 7.02 -16.47
CA TYR A 43 -5.88 6.66 -15.14
C TYR A 43 -7.31 7.13 -14.94
N LYS A 44 -7.66 8.37 -15.27
CA LYS A 44 -9.01 8.92 -15.12
C LYS A 44 -10.04 8.11 -15.91
N PHE A 45 -9.72 7.73 -17.15
CA PHE A 45 -10.60 6.89 -17.97
C PHE A 45 -10.89 5.54 -17.32
N PHE A 46 -9.84 4.81 -16.96
CA PHE A 46 -9.98 3.50 -16.30
C PHE A 46 -10.61 3.61 -14.91
N PHE A 47 -10.39 4.70 -14.21
CA PHE A 47 -11.04 4.98 -12.94
C PHE A 47 -12.56 5.12 -13.09
N ILE A 48 -13.05 5.88 -14.06
CA ILE A 48 -14.48 6.00 -14.34
C ILE A 48 -15.06 4.63 -14.72
N PHE A 49 -14.34 3.86 -15.52
CA PHE A 49 -14.74 2.51 -15.88
C PHE A 49 -14.79 1.57 -14.67
N ALA A 50 -13.82 1.64 -13.77
CA ALA A 50 -13.84 0.91 -12.51
C ALA A 50 -15.03 1.31 -11.62
N MET A 51 -15.37 2.61 -11.57
CA MET A 51 -16.52 3.10 -10.81
C MET A 51 -17.85 2.54 -11.32
N SER A 52 -18.01 2.29 -12.61
CA SER A 52 -19.21 1.64 -13.14
C SER A 52 -19.37 0.20 -12.62
N PHE A 53 -18.29 -0.56 -12.54
CA PHE A 53 -18.29 -1.89 -11.91
C PHE A 53 -18.61 -1.83 -10.41
N TRP A 54 -18.06 -0.85 -9.71
CA TRP A 54 -18.39 -0.63 -8.30
C TRP A 54 -19.88 -0.35 -8.11
N ALA A 55 -20.46 0.53 -8.94
CA ALA A 55 -21.88 0.86 -8.89
C ALA A 55 -22.76 -0.39 -9.16
N ILE A 56 -22.42 -1.21 -10.16
CA ILE A 56 -23.09 -2.49 -10.42
C ILE A 56 -23.04 -3.37 -9.18
N LYS A 57 -21.87 -3.49 -8.53
CA LYS A 57 -21.71 -4.29 -7.31
C LYS A 57 -22.65 -3.82 -6.20
N ILE A 58 -22.72 -2.52 -5.95
CA ILE A 58 -23.56 -1.97 -4.88
C ILE A 58 -25.05 -2.21 -5.15
N VAL A 59 -25.50 -1.98 -6.39
CA VAL A 59 -26.93 -2.14 -6.77
C VAL A 59 -27.36 -3.61 -6.73
N THR A 60 -26.49 -4.53 -7.11
CA THR A 60 -26.81 -5.97 -7.17
C THR A 60 -26.62 -6.70 -5.85
N THR A 61 -25.97 -6.09 -4.86
CA THR A 61 -25.73 -6.71 -3.54
C THR A 61 -26.85 -6.33 -2.56
N ARG A 62 -27.38 -7.32 -1.84
CA ARG A 62 -28.38 -7.08 -0.81
C ARG A 62 -27.70 -6.65 0.49
N TYR A 63 -28.11 -5.50 1.02
CA TYR A 63 -27.66 -4.97 2.29
C TYR A 63 -28.80 -4.89 3.30
N THR A 64 -28.51 -5.18 4.56
CA THR A 64 -29.42 -4.92 5.68
C THR A 64 -29.46 -3.42 6.00
N LEU A 65 -30.49 -2.94 6.65
CA LEU A 65 -30.59 -1.53 7.09
C LEU A 65 -29.39 -1.09 7.94
N ARG A 66 -28.90 -1.97 8.81
CA ARG A 66 -27.72 -1.71 9.63
C ARG A 66 -26.45 -1.56 8.77
N GLU A 67 -26.27 -2.39 7.76
CA GLU A 67 -25.15 -2.27 6.83
C GLU A 67 -25.23 -1.00 5.99
N ILE A 68 -26.44 -0.62 5.52
CA ILE A 68 -26.66 0.63 4.79
C ILE A 68 -26.27 1.85 5.65
N ALA A 69 -26.63 1.85 6.94
CA ALA A 69 -26.21 2.90 7.85
C ALA A 69 -24.69 2.99 7.98
N TRP A 70 -23.98 1.85 8.13
CA TRP A 70 -22.51 1.83 8.15
C TRP A 70 -21.89 2.24 6.82
N ILE A 71 -22.46 1.84 5.68
CA ILE A 71 -22.02 2.27 4.35
C ILE A 71 -22.11 3.78 4.23
N ALA A 72 -23.25 4.37 4.65
CA ALA A 72 -23.43 5.82 4.61
C ALA A 72 -22.39 6.55 5.48
N VAL A 73 -22.10 6.05 6.68
CA VAL A 73 -21.08 6.60 7.57
C VAL A 73 -19.68 6.51 6.93
N LEU A 74 -19.31 5.34 6.40
CA LEU A 74 -17.99 5.16 5.78
C LEU A 74 -17.82 6.03 4.53
N LEU A 75 -18.84 6.15 3.69
CA LEU A 75 -18.80 7.02 2.51
C LEU A 75 -18.73 8.49 2.91
N ALA A 76 -19.51 8.92 3.90
CA ALA A 76 -19.45 10.29 4.41
C ALA A 76 -18.06 10.63 4.99
N LEU A 77 -17.48 9.71 5.77
CA LEU A 77 -16.11 9.86 6.28
C LEU A 77 -15.09 9.91 5.13
N GLY A 78 -15.19 8.99 4.17
CA GLY A 78 -14.29 8.95 3.01
C GLY A 78 -14.36 10.21 2.16
N LEU A 79 -15.57 10.71 1.89
CA LEU A 79 -15.79 11.97 1.16
C LEU A 79 -15.27 13.16 1.96
N GLY A 80 -15.57 13.23 3.25
CA GLY A 80 -15.08 14.31 4.13
C GLY A 80 -13.55 14.36 4.16
N LEU A 81 -12.89 13.20 4.34
CA LEU A 81 -11.44 13.08 4.28
C LEU A 81 -10.90 13.48 2.89
N SER A 82 -11.52 13.03 1.82
CA SER A 82 -11.09 13.33 0.45
C SER A 82 -11.17 14.83 0.14
N VAL A 83 -12.25 15.50 0.54
CA VAL A 83 -12.43 16.95 0.34
C VAL A 83 -11.42 17.76 1.16
N ILE A 84 -11.21 17.39 2.43
CA ILE A 84 -10.30 18.11 3.32
C ILE A 84 -8.83 17.89 2.94
N THR A 85 -8.43 16.62 2.72
CA THR A 85 -7.03 16.28 2.43
C THR A 85 -6.66 16.42 0.95
N LYS A 86 -7.64 16.63 0.07
CA LYS A 86 -7.49 16.61 -1.41
C LYS A 86 -6.92 15.28 -1.93
N GLN A 87 -7.11 14.19 -1.19
CA GLN A 87 -6.63 12.84 -1.52
C GLN A 87 -7.78 11.83 -1.49
N ASN A 88 -7.95 11.09 -2.58
CA ASN A 88 -9.04 10.12 -2.73
C ASN A 88 -8.73 8.73 -2.13
N THR A 89 -7.55 8.54 -1.54
CA THR A 89 -7.08 7.23 -1.05
C THR A 89 -8.03 6.62 -0.02
N TRP A 90 -8.52 7.42 0.94
CA TRP A 90 -9.46 6.97 1.97
C TRP A 90 -10.82 6.61 1.41
N LEU A 91 -11.33 7.44 0.51
CA LEU A 91 -12.60 7.16 -0.17
C LEU A 91 -12.54 5.84 -0.94
N LEU A 92 -11.47 5.63 -1.71
CA LEU A 92 -11.26 4.38 -2.47
C LEU A 92 -11.11 3.17 -1.55
N LEU A 93 -10.43 3.31 -0.42
CA LEU A 93 -10.31 2.25 0.57
C LEU A 93 -11.68 1.85 1.12
N PHE A 94 -12.49 2.81 1.56
CA PHE A 94 -13.83 2.54 2.07
C PHE A 94 -14.76 1.96 1.00
N MET A 95 -14.72 2.49 -0.22
CA MET A 95 -15.46 1.94 -1.35
C MET A 95 -15.09 0.47 -1.63
N THR A 96 -13.80 0.15 -1.54
CA THR A 96 -13.31 -1.23 -1.72
C THR A 96 -13.82 -2.13 -0.60
N ILE A 97 -13.72 -1.70 0.67
CA ILE A 97 -14.20 -2.47 1.83
C ILE A 97 -15.70 -2.75 1.70
N ILE A 98 -16.51 -1.74 1.37
CA ILE A 98 -17.97 -1.87 1.18
C ILE A 98 -18.27 -2.90 0.08
N ALA A 99 -17.55 -2.85 -1.03
CA ALA A 99 -17.79 -3.72 -2.17
C ALA A 99 -17.28 -5.16 -1.98
N MET A 100 -16.42 -5.43 -0.98
CA MET A 100 -15.90 -6.77 -0.69
C MET A 100 -16.95 -7.77 -0.17
N LYS A 101 -18.14 -7.31 0.20
CA LYS A 101 -19.19 -8.20 0.71
C LYS A 101 -19.42 -9.37 -0.25
N ASN A 102 -19.48 -10.59 0.29
CA ASN A 102 -19.68 -11.86 -0.43
C ASN A 102 -18.58 -12.19 -1.46
N CYS A 103 -17.40 -11.53 -1.40
CA CYS A 103 -16.26 -11.82 -2.27
C CYS A 103 -15.26 -12.74 -1.56
N ARG A 104 -14.60 -13.61 -2.32
CA ARG A 104 -13.59 -14.54 -1.79
C ARG A 104 -12.24 -13.86 -1.78
N PHE A 105 -11.68 -13.67 -0.59
CA PHE A 105 -10.41 -13.00 -0.39
C PHE A 105 -9.24 -13.71 -1.09
N GLU A 106 -9.21 -15.05 -1.04
CA GLU A 106 -8.17 -15.85 -1.69
C GLU A 106 -8.12 -15.60 -3.21
N PHE A 107 -9.30 -15.46 -3.85
CA PHE A 107 -9.38 -15.19 -5.27
C PHE A 107 -8.85 -13.77 -5.61
N MET A 108 -9.12 -12.79 -4.75
CA MET A 108 -8.57 -11.45 -4.90
C MET A 108 -7.03 -11.46 -4.83
N ILE A 109 -6.46 -12.16 -3.86
CA ILE A 109 -5.01 -12.30 -3.73
C ILE A 109 -4.43 -12.99 -4.97
N GLN A 110 -5.04 -14.08 -5.41
CA GLN A 110 -4.61 -14.79 -6.61
C GLN A 110 -4.62 -13.88 -7.85
N MET A 111 -5.69 -13.14 -8.05
CA MET A 111 -5.83 -12.19 -9.16
C MET A 111 -4.78 -11.06 -9.06
N ALA A 112 -4.56 -10.50 -7.86
CA ALA A 112 -3.55 -9.48 -7.63
C ALA A 112 -2.13 -9.99 -7.94
N VAL A 113 -1.81 -11.24 -7.56
CA VAL A 113 -0.53 -11.89 -7.90
C VAL A 113 -0.35 -11.95 -9.41
N TYR A 114 -1.31 -12.50 -10.15
CA TYR A 114 -1.19 -12.64 -11.59
C TYR A 114 -1.06 -11.31 -12.31
N ILE A 115 -1.90 -10.33 -11.97
CA ILE A 115 -1.84 -8.99 -12.58
C ILE A 115 -0.48 -8.33 -12.29
N ARG A 116 -0.01 -8.35 -11.04
CA ARG A 116 1.26 -7.71 -10.68
C ARG A 116 2.47 -8.40 -11.32
N VAL A 117 2.51 -9.73 -11.35
CA VAL A 117 3.59 -10.46 -12.02
C VAL A 117 3.61 -10.15 -13.51
N PHE A 118 2.44 -10.15 -14.16
CA PHE A 118 2.33 -9.82 -15.58
C PHE A 118 2.77 -8.38 -15.87
N CYS A 119 2.26 -7.40 -15.12
CA CYS A 119 2.62 -5.98 -15.30
C CYS A 119 4.11 -5.74 -15.04
N LEU A 120 4.66 -6.31 -13.96
CA LEU A 120 6.07 -6.18 -13.65
C LEU A 120 6.95 -6.77 -14.76
N ALA A 121 6.62 -7.98 -15.24
CA ALA A 121 7.33 -8.59 -16.35
C ALA A 121 7.24 -7.73 -17.63
N MET A 122 6.05 -7.21 -17.95
CA MET A 122 5.83 -6.34 -19.10
C MET A 122 6.66 -5.05 -19.00
N LEU A 123 6.66 -4.37 -17.83
CA LEU A 123 7.44 -3.15 -17.62
C LEU A 123 8.95 -3.40 -17.70
N VAL A 124 9.44 -4.45 -17.06
CA VAL A 124 10.87 -4.79 -17.08
C VAL A 124 11.33 -5.18 -18.48
N ILE A 125 10.60 -6.09 -19.13
CA ILE A 125 10.92 -6.52 -20.49
C ILE A 125 10.81 -5.35 -21.47
N GLY A 126 9.70 -4.61 -21.42
CA GLY A 126 9.49 -3.44 -22.28
C GLY A 126 10.56 -2.36 -22.12
N SER A 127 11.00 -2.09 -20.88
CA SER A 127 12.10 -1.15 -20.63
C SER A 127 13.45 -1.66 -21.12
N THR A 128 13.74 -2.97 -21.00
CA THR A 128 15.00 -3.54 -21.49
C THR A 128 15.09 -3.57 -23.02
N PHE A 129 13.96 -3.71 -23.71
CA PHE A 129 13.89 -3.66 -25.17
C PHE A 129 13.64 -2.25 -25.73
N GLY A 130 13.61 -1.21 -24.89
CA GLY A 130 13.43 0.19 -25.30
C GLY A 130 12.00 0.53 -25.74
N VAL A 131 11.01 -0.31 -25.43
CA VAL A 131 9.59 -0.02 -25.67
C VAL A 131 9.09 1.03 -24.68
N PHE A 132 9.59 0.98 -23.45
CA PHE A 132 9.33 1.96 -22.41
C PHE A 132 10.64 2.64 -21.99
N ASP A 133 10.53 3.86 -21.46
CA ASP A 133 11.68 4.55 -20.88
C ASP A 133 12.18 3.74 -19.67
N ILE A 134 13.46 3.39 -19.67
CA ILE A 134 14.09 2.71 -18.54
C ILE A 134 14.20 3.60 -17.30
N GLY A 135 14.06 4.92 -17.48
CA GLY A 135 14.07 5.90 -16.39
C GLY A 135 15.41 5.98 -15.69
N TYR A 136 16.49 6.27 -16.45
CA TYR A 136 17.84 6.44 -15.91
C TYR A 136 17.94 7.68 -15.03
N LYS A 137 18.45 7.52 -13.83
CA LYS A 137 18.79 8.60 -12.89
C LYS A 137 20.14 8.29 -12.24
N THR A 138 20.75 9.28 -11.61
CA THR A 138 21.92 9.08 -10.72
C THR A 138 21.52 9.40 -9.28
N THR A 139 22.04 8.65 -8.34
CA THR A 139 21.86 8.88 -6.90
C THR A 139 23.23 8.82 -6.21
N PRO A 140 23.52 9.75 -5.27
CA PRO A 140 24.78 9.69 -4.54
C PRO A 140 24.77 8.49 -3.56
N ASP A 141 25.87 7.76 -3.55
CA ASP A 141 26.16 6.76 -2.51
C ASP A 141 26.62 7.43 -1.21
N SER A 142 26.84 6.61 -0.18
CA SER A 142 27.45 7.03 1.10
C SER A 142 28.82 7.69 0.94
N SER A 143 29.51 7.42 -0.16
CA SER A 143 30.82 8.00 -0.53
C SER A 143 30.71 9.20 -1.47
N TYR A 144 29.52 9.77 -1.69
CA TYR A 144 29.21 10.82 -2.67
C TYR A 144 29.54 10.45 -4.12
N VAL A 145 29.72 9.16 -4.41
CA VAL A 145 29.87 8.65 -5.78
C VAL A 145 28.48 8.51 -6.40
N GLU A 146 28.29 9.07 -7.58
CA GLU A 146 27.03 8.93 -8.33
C GLU A 146 26.88 7.51 -8.87
N ILE A 147 25.81 6.84 -8.45
CA ILE A 147 25.47 5.49 -8.88
C ILE A 147 24.29 5.57 -9.85
N PRO A 148 24.38 4.87 -11.00
CA PRO A 148 23.25 4.78 -11.93
C PRO A 148 22.13 3.96 -11.31
N VAL A 149 20.89 4.47 -11.39
CA VAL A 149 19.68 3.80 -10.93
C VAL A 149 18.61 3.85 -12.00
N TYR A 150 17.73 2.84 -11.99
CA TYR A 150 16.74 2.64 -13.03
C TYR A 150 15.33 2.52 -12.41
N SER A 151 14.33 3.11 -13.03
CA SER A 151 12.95 3.09 -12.57
C SER A 151 12.02 2.16 -13.36
N PHE A 152 12.48 1.57 -14.48
CA PHE A 152 11.72 0.63 -15.31
C PHE A 152 10.31 1.15 -15.68
N ALA A 153 10.26 2.31 -16.32
CA ALA A 153 9.03 3.01 -16.68
C ALA A 153 8.17 3.48 -15.49
N MET A 154 8.67 3.42 -14.27
CA MET A 154 8.01 4.00 -13.10
C MET A 154 8.57 5.39 -12.79
N ASN A 155 7.83 6.18 -12.00
CA ASN A 155 8.21 7.56 -11.70
C ASN A 155 9.55 7.69 -10.98
N GLU A 156 9.87 6.74 -10.10
CA GLU A 156 11.08 6.75 -9.27
C GLU A 156 11.65 5.34 -9.08
N PRO A 157 12.98 5.18 -8.92
CA PRO A 157 13.59 3.87 -8.64
C PRO A 157 13.05 3.19 -7.38
N ASN A 158 12.76 3.97 -6.33
CA ASN A 158 12.15 3.45 -5.11
C ASN A 158 10.75 2.86 -5.37
N THR A 159 9.97 3.48 -6.26
CA THR A 159 8.65 2.98 -6.67
C THR A 159 8.78 1.66 -7.44
N ALA A 160 9.82 1.54 -8.28
CA ALA A 160 10.11 0.29 -8.99
C ALA A 160 10.44 -0.84 -8.01
N PHE A 161 11.30 -0.58 -7.03
CA PHE A 161 11.58 -1.58 -5.99
C PHE A 161 10.33 -1.93 -5.18
N LEU A 162 9.51 -0.95 -4.81
CA LEU A 162 8.26 -1.18 -4.08
C LEU A 162 7.30 -2.06 -4.88
N ALA A 163 7.19 -1.88 -6.20
CA ALA A 163 6.37 -2.73 -7.05
C ALA A 163 6.86 -4.19 -7.04
N VAL A 164 8.18 -4.40 -7.12
CA VAL A 164 8.79 -5.74 -6.97
C VAL A 164 8.52 -6.30 -5.58
N PHE A 165 8.79 -5.53 -4.53
CA PHE A 165 8.57 -5.94 -3.13
C PHE A 165 7.13 -6.37 -2.88
N LEU A 166 6.15 -5.58 -3.29
CA LEU A 166 4.73 -5.91 -3.14
C LEU A 166 4.34 -7.16 -3.95
N THR A 167 4.92 -7.35 -5.13
CA THR A 167 4.70 -8.56 -5.94
C THR A 167 5.27 -9.78 -5.24
N LEU A 168 6.50 -9.70 -4.73
CA LEU A 168 7.13 -10.78 -3.96
C LEU A 168 6.36 -11.08 -2.67
N LEU A 169 5.90 -10.05 -1.95
CA LEU A 169 5.10 -10.21 -0.74
C LEU A 169 3.79 -10.96 -1.01
N LEU A 170 3.08 -10.60 -2.09
CA LEU A 170 1.87 -11.31 -2.50
C LEU A 170 2.14 -12.76 -2.91
N LEU A 171 3.24 -13.02 -3.61
CA LEU A 171 3.68 -14.38 -3.98
C LEU A 171 3.99 -15.21 -2.74
N LEU A 172 4.69 -14.64 -1.74
CA LEU A 172 4.99 -15.30 -0.48
C LEU A 172 3.71 -15.60 0.31
N TYR A 173 2.79 -14.66 0.38
CA TYR A 173 1.50 -14.85 1.04
C TYR A 173 0.68 -15.96 0.35
N TYR A 174 0.56 -15.91 -0.97
CA TYR A 174 -0.19 -16.90 -1.75
C TYR A 174 0.37 -18.32 -1.60
N ASN A 175 1.70 -18.44 -1.53
CA ASN A 175 2.38 -19.73 -1.38
C ASN A 175 2.82 -20.03 0.06
N TYR A 176 2.30 -19.33 1.06
CA TYR A 176 2.77 -19.36 2.44
C TYR A 176 2.97 -20.77 3.01
N LYS A 177 2.00 -21.67 2.75
CA LYS A 177 2.06 -23.08 3.20
C LYS A 177 3.15 -23.92 2.49
N LYS A 178 3.60 -23.50 1.31
CA LYS A 178 4.58 -24.20 0.46
C LYS A 178 5.98 -23.58 0.53
N LEU A 179 6.17 -22.54 1.37
CA LEU A 179 7.45 -21.85 1.46
C LEU A 179 8.55 -22.80 1.98
N ASN A 180 9.63 -22.84 1.23
CA ASN A 180 10.84 -23.61 1.52
C ASN A 180 12.10 -22.78 1.16
N VAL A 181 13.27 -23.41 1.25
CA VAL A 181 14.56 -22.76 0.98
C VAL A 181 14.66 -22.22 -0.46
N TRP A 182 14.02 -22.87 -1.42
CA TRP A 182 14.03 -22.43 -2.83
C TRP A 182 13.22 -21.15 -3.04
N TRP A 183 12.10 -21.00 -2.31
CA TRP A 183 11.35 -19.74 -2.27
C TRP A 183 12.19 -18.60 -1.67
N PHE A 184 12.91 -18.90 -0.58
CA PHE A 184 13.84 -17.93 0.00
C PHE A 184 14.94 -17.53 -1.00
N ALA A 185 15.60 -18.49 -1.60
CA ALA A 185 16.68 -18.25 -2.56
C ALA A 185 16.19 -17.47 -3.80
N GLY A 186 15.08 -17.90 -4.40
CA GLY A 186 14.54 -17.27 -5.62
C GLY A 186 14.05 -15.84 -5.37
N THR A 187 13.28 -15.61 -4.31
CA THR A 187 12.79 -14.26 -4.01
C THR A 187 13.88 -13.33 -3.52
N SER A 188 14.88 -13.84 -2.77
CA SER A 188 16.06 -13.07 -2.36
C SER A 188 16.94 -12.70 -3.55
N ALA A 189 17.17 -13.62 -4.47
CA ALA A 189 17.91 -13.34 -5.71
C ALA A 189 17.19 -12.24 -6.53
N THR A 190 15.87 -12.33 -6.68
CA THR A 190 15.07 -11.31 -7.37
C THR A 190 15.16 -9.95 -6.66
N ALA A 191 15.00 -9.92 -5.34
CA ALA A 191 15.07 -8.68 -4.57
C ALA A 191 16.47 -8.04 -4.65
N LEU A 192 17.55 -8.83 -4.56
CA LEU A 192 18.92 -8.34 -4.70
C LEU A 192 19.23 -7.85 -6.11
N LEU A 193 18.71 -8.53 -7.14
CA LEU A 193 18.85 -8.09 -8.52
C LEU A 193 18.22 -6.69 -8.71
N PHE A 194 16.98 -6.52 -8.27
CA PHE A 194 16.31 -5.22 -8.37
C PHE A 194 16.92 -4.16 -7.46
N TYR A 195 17.44 -4.54 -6.30
CA TYR A 195 18.22 -3.63 -5.46
C TYR A 195 19.45 -3.08 -6.19
N LYS A 196 20.17 -3.93 -6.94
CA LYS A 196 21.31 -3.49 -7.75
C LYS A 196 20.93 -2.42 -8.79
N PHE A 197 19.75 -2.50 -9.36
CA PHE A 197 19.29 -1.53 -10.36
C PHE A 197 18.62 -0.31 -9.75
N THR A 198 17.91 -0.42 -8.62
CA THR A 198 17.14 0.67 -8.03
C THR A 198 17.84 1.35 -6.85
N TYR A 199 18.83 0.68 -6.26
CA TYR A 199 19.56 1.10 -5.05
C TYR A 199 18.68 1.47 -3.85
N CYS A 200 17.50 0.82 -3.74
CA CYS A 200 16.53 1.06 -2.68
C CYS A 200 16.93 0.35 -1.37
N ARG A 201 17.80 0.98 -0.55
CA ARG A 201 18.34 0.41 0.70
C ARG A 201 17.26 0.01 1.70
N THR A 202 16.29 0.88 1.92
CA THR A 202 15.18 0.61 2.84
C THR A 202 14.34 -0.56 2.36
N GLY A 203 14.06 -0.62 1.06
CA GLY A 203 13.25 -1.69 0.49
C GLY A 203 13.86 -3.07 0.67
N ILE A 204 15.18 -3.22 0.42
CA ILE A 204 15.87 -4.50 0.61
C ILE A 204 15.95 -4.89 2.09
N ALA A 205 16.15 -3.94 2.99
CA ALA A 205 16.15 -4.19 4.44
C ALA A 205 14.78 -4.70 4.92
N VAL A 206 13.69 -4.06 4.48
CA VAL A 206 12.32 -4.48 4.80
C VAL A 206 12.02 -5.86 4.22
N PHE A 207 12.50 -6.17 3.01
CA PHE A 207 12.32 -7.48 2.40
C PHE A 207 12.95 -8.60 3.26
N PHE A 208 14.20 -8.44 3.70
CA PHE A 208 14.83 -9.42 4.57
C PHE A 208 14.21 -9.46 5.97
N PHE A 209 13.73 -8.34 6.47
CA PHE A 209 12.96 -8.31 7.72
C PHE A 209 11.68 -9.15 7.62
N VAL A 210 10.93 -9.05 6.52
CA VAL A 210 9.74 -9.91 6.27
C VAL A 210 10.13 -11.39 6.26
N TRP A 211 11.25 -11.77 5.63
CA TRP A 211 11.74 -13.15 5.66
C TRP A 211 12.12 -13.60 7.08
N ALA A 212 12.78 -12.74 7.86
CA ALA A 212 13.07 -13.03 9.25
C ALA A 212 11.78 -13.29 10.06
N LEU A 213 10.74 -12.49 9.83
CA LEU A 213 9.43 -12.67 10.41
C LEU A 213 8.79 -14.03 10.01
N ILE A 214 8.85 -14.40 8.75
CA ILE A 214 8.31 -15.69 8.25
C ILE A 214 9.06 -16.87 8.87
N ILE A 215 10.39 -16.81 8.94
CA ILE A 215 11.22 -17.85 9.55
C ILE A 215 10.90 -17.97 11.03
N PHE A 216 10.86 -16.85 11.73
CA PHE A 216 10.56 -16.82 13.15
C PHE A 216 9.17 -17.38 13.45
N GLU A 217 8.15 -17.06 12.66
CA GLU A 217 6.81 -17.60 12.83
C GLU A 217 6.76 -19.11 12.66
N LYS A 218 7.49 -19.66 11.69
CA LYS A 218 7.62 -21.12 11.50
C LYS A 218 8.28 -21.82 12.67
N ILE A 219 9.21 -21.15 13.38
CA ILE A 219 9.91 -21.68 14.55
C ILE A 219 9.07 -21.53 15.82
N ALA A 220 8.50 -20.35 16.03
CA ALA A 220 7.87 -19.98 17.30
C ALA A 220 6.45 -20.53 17.49
N LYS A 221 5.85 -21.17 16.47
CA LYS A 221 4.49 -21.74 16.47
C LYS A 221 3.53 -20.81 17.25
N ASN A 222 2.44 -20.42 16.82
CA ASN A 222 1.31 -19.69 17.45
C ASN A 222 1.58 -18.57 18.53
N ARG A 223 2.76 -18.47 19.17
CA ARG A 223 3.11 -17.39 20.13
C ARG A 223 3.30 -16.03 19.47
N TRP A 224 3.33 -16.04 18.15
CA TRP A 224 3.65 -14.93 17.31
C TRP A 224 2.49 -13.96 17.06
N LYS A 225 1.26 -14.42 17.19
CA LYS A 225 0.07 -13.57 16.97
C LYS A 225 0.09 -12.31 17.84
N VAL A 226 0.53 -12.44 19.10
CA VAL A 226 0.65 -11.32 20.02
C VAL A 226 1.73 -10.33 19.56
N VAL A 227 2.89 -10.83 19.10
CA VAL A 227 3.98 -9.98 18.62
C VAL A 227 3.58 -9.22 17.35
N LEU A 228 2.90 -9.89 16.40
CA LEU A 228 2.36 -9.23 15.22
C LEU A 228 1.28 -8.20 15.57
N ALA A 229 0.37 -8.54 16.48
CA ALA A 229 -0.66 -7.61 16.92
C ALA A 229 -0.06 -6.37 17.60
N LEU A 230 1.03 -6.55 18.37
CA LEU A 230 1.72 -5.45 19.02
C LEU A 230 2.65 -4.65 18.07
N SER A 231 3.07 -5.23 16.96
CA SER A 231 4.02 -4.57 16.04
C SER A 231 3.50 -3.23 15.50
N VAL A 232 2.20 -3.15 15.19
CA VAL A 232 1.57 -1.92 14.68
C VAL A 232 1.50 -0.82 15.75
N PRO A 233 0.94 -1.05 16.95
CA PRO A 233 0.94 -0.02 17.98
C PRO A 233 2.36 0.34 18.45
N VAL A 234 3.28 -0.61 18.57
CA VAL A 234 4.69 -0.34 18.92
C VAL A 234 5.36 0.50 17.84
N GLY A 235 5.16 0.17 16.56
CA GLY A 235 5.66 0.96 15.44
C GLY A 235 5.10 2.40 15.42
N ALA A 236 3.81 2.56 15.73
CA ALA A 236 3.17 3.86 15.84
C ALA A 236 3.76 4.69 17.00
N VAL A 237 3.89 4.10 18.19
CA VAL A 237 4.49 4.76 19.35
C VAL A 237 5.96 5.11 19.09
N PHE A 238 6.74 4.20 18.52
CA PHE A 238 8.13 4.46 18.15
C PHE A 238 8.24 5.63 17.16
N SER A 239 7.41 5.65 16.12
CA SER A 239 7.39 6.74 15.14
C SER A 239 6.99 8.07 15.77
N LEU A 240 6.00 8.06 16.67
CA LEU A 240 5.57 9.24 17.40
C LEU A 240 6.67 9.77 18.33
N CYS A 241 7.30 8.91 19.13
CA CYS A 241 8.40 9.28 20.02
C CYS A 241 9.60 9.84 19.23
N THR A 242 10.00 9.21 18.14
CA THR A 242 11.12 9.69 17.34
C THR A 242 10.81 11.03 16.68
N MET A 243 9.58 11.29 16.27
CA MET A 243 9.15 12.57 15.74
C MET A 243 9.16 13.69 16.80
N LEU A 244 8.57 13.41 17.98
CA LEU A 244 8.43 14.41 19.05
C LEU A 244 9.76 14.78 19.70
N PHE A 245 10.62 13.80 19.92
CA PHE A 245 11.88 13.95 20.68
C PHE A 245 13.11 14.06 19.79
N TYR A 246 12.93 14.25 18.48
CA TYR A 246 14.06 14.40 17.58
C TYR A 246 14.88 15.65 17.90
N ASP A 247 16.13 15.41 18.28
CA ASP A 247 17.17 16.43 18.44
C ASP A 247 18.39 16.07 17.57
N GLY A 248 18.74 16.94 16.64
CA GLY A 248 19.90 16.77 15.77
C GLY A 248 21.23 16.84 16.50
N GLY A 249 21.28 17.35 17.74
CA GLY A 249 22.47 17.33 18.61
C GLY A 249 22.74 15.94 19.21
N ASN A 250 21.70 15.11 19.39
CA ASN A 250 21.82 13.77 19.96
C ASN A 250 22.38 12.77 18.95
N SER A 251 23.51 12.11 19.30
CA SER A 251 24.18 11.15 18.41
C SER A 251 23.33 9.92 18.09
N VAL A 252 22.52 9.43 19.03
CA VAL A 252 21.62 8.30 18.82
C VAL A 252 20.50 8.68 17.84
N MET A 253 19.90 9.86 18.01
CA MET A 253 18.87 10.34 17.09
C MET A 253 19.42 10.62 15.69
N ARG A 254 20.64 11.10 15.57
CA ARG A 254 21.32 11.24 14.25
C ARG A 254 21.55 9.89 13.59
N LEU A 255 22.03 8.89 14.36
CA LEU A 255 22.22 7.54 13.83
C LEU A 255 20.89 6.93 13.36
N LEU A 256 19.84 7.00 14.17
CA LEU A 256 18.50 6.53 13.78
C LEU A 256 18.00 7.24 12.53
N ASN A 257 18.14 8.56 12.47
CA ASN A 257 17.74 9.34 11.30
C ASN A 257 18.52 8.97 10.04
N HIS A 258 19.82 8.70 10.16
CA HIS A 258 20.65 8.22 9.06
C HIS A 258 20.22 6.84 8.58
N LEU A 259 19.92 5.91 9.51
CA LEU A 259 19.44 4.56 9.18
C LEU A 259 18.12 4.58 8.37
N VAL A 260 17.24 5.52 8.69
CA VAL A 260 15.95 5.69 7.96
C VAL A 260 16.02 6.79 6.88
N SER A 261 17.22 7.10 6.38
CA SER A 261 17.43 8.03 5.26
C SER A 261 16.82 9.43 5.47
N GLY A 262 16.96 10.00 6.67
CA GLY A 262 16.51 11.36 6.99
C GLY A 262 15.03 11.51 7.35
N ARG A 263 14.26 10.42 7.32
CA ARG A 263 12.80 10.47 7.50
C ARG A 263 12.34 10.97 8.87
N ILE A 264 13.11 10.72 9.94
CA ILE A 264 12.79 11.24 11.28
C ILE A 264 12.89 12.76 11.30
N TYR A 265 13.93 13.31 10.71
CA TYR A 265 14.10 14.77 10.57
C TYR A 265 12.92 15.41 9.82
N ILE A 266 12.54 14.82 8.69
CA ILE A 266 11.41 15.31 7.87
C ILE A 266 10.12 15.33 8.71
N MET A 267 9.79 14.23 9.40
CA MET A 267 8.59 14.14 10.25
C MET A 267 8.61 15.16 11.39
N SER A 268 9.77 15.31 12.06
CA SER A 268 9.93 16.28 13.14
C SER A 268 9.81 17.73 12.65
N SER A 269 10.34 18.01 11.46
CA SER A 269 10.21 19.33 10.84
C SER A 269 8.75 19.68 10.53
N TYR A 270 7.99 18.71 9.96
CA TYR A 270 6.55 18.89 9.76
C TYR A 270 5.80 19.13 11.06
N TYR A 271 6.11 18.34 12.09
CA TYR A 271 5.50 18.53 13.41
C TYR A 271 5.80 19.93 14.00
N LYS A 272 7.05 20.37 13.94
CA LYS A 272 7.48 21.66 14.47
C LYS A 272 6.85 22.86 13.73
N THR A 273 6.62 22.72 12.44
CA THR A 273 6.04 23.80 11.62
C THR A 273 4.53 23.83 11.62
N GLN A 274 3.88 22.68 11.57
CA GLN A 274 2.43 22.60 11.41
C GLN A 274 1.69 22.11 12.66
N GLY A 275 2.40 21.55 13.65
CA GLY A 275 1.80 20.95 14.84
C GLY A 275 0.95 19.72 14.54
N VAL A 276 0.18 19.26 15.50
CA VAL A 276 -0.80 18.18 15.38
C VAL A 276 -2.20 18.74 15.36
N SER A 277 -3.02 18.26 14.43
CA SER A 277 -4.47 18.56 14.42
C SER A 277 -5.25 17.37 14.98
N LEU A 278 -6.37 17.66 15.68
CA LEU A 278 -7.32 16.64 16.10
C LEU A 278 -8.12 16.08 14.91
N ILE A 279 -8.42 16.94 13.93
CA ILE A 279 -9.23 16.66 12.76
C ILE A 279 -8.35 16.68 11.49
N PRO A 280 -8.81 16.06 10.40
CA PRO A 280 -8.10 16.10 9.12
C PRO A 280 -7.84 17.54 8.64
N ARG A 281 -6.71 17.73 7.96
CA ARG A 281 -6.36 19.02 7.33
C ARG A 281 -5.79 18.82 5.94
N ALA A 282 -5.86 19.88 5.10
CA ALA A 282 -5.26 19.89 3.80
C ALA A 282 -3.72 19.75 3.93
N GLN A 283 -3.12 19.00 3.03
CA GLN A 283 -1.68 18.91 2.91
C GLN A 283 -1.17 20.19 2.26
N GLU A 284 -0.63 21.10 3.06
CA GLU A 284 0.14 22.21 2.52
C GLU A 284 1.54 21.69 2.17
N LEU A 285 1.77 21.54 0.88
CA LEU A 285 3.12 21.32 0.36
C LEU A 285 3.87 22.65 0.53
N PHE A 286 4.71 22.75 1.54
CA PHE A 286 5.64 23.86 1.65
C PHE A 286 6.68 23.77 0.53
N TYR A 287 6.42 24.44 -0.57
CA TYR A 287 7.42 24.71 -1.59
C TYR A 287 8.40 25.74 -1.05
N GLY A 288 9.58 25.28 -0.63
CA GLY A 288 10.63 26.23 -0.29
C GLY A 288 11.84 25.70 0.45
N GLN A 289 11.74 24.68 1.26
CA GLN A 289 12.88 24.06 1.93
C GLN A 289 12.61 22.57 2.14
N TYR A 290 13.30 21.70 1.39
CA TYR A 290 13.56 20.25 1.61
C TYR A 290 12.49 19.43 2.39
N TYR A 291 11.22 19.59 2.13
CA TYR A 291 10.21 18.75 2.72
C TYR A 291 9.83 17.65 1.74
N GLY A 292 10.50 16.50 1.89
CA GLY A 292 10.12 15.28 1.20
C GLY A 292 8.75 14.79 1.65
N LEU A 293 8.14 13.91 0.87
CA LEU A 293 6.92 13.21 1.25
C LEU A 293 7.10 12.48 2.59
N ILE A 294 6.07 12.51 3.44
CA ILE A 294 6.06 11.70 4.67
C ILE A 294 5.79 10.25 4.27
N ASP A 295 6.85 9.47 4.16
CA ASP A 295 6.78 8.05 3.79
C ASP A 295 6.37 7.13 4.96
N ASN A 296 6.24 7.68 6.18
CA ASN A 296 5.81 6.93 7.35
C ASN A 296 4.29 7.01 7.47
N THR A 297 3.61 5.90 7.21
CA THR A 297 2.14 5.82 7.24
C THR A 297 1.54 6.23 8.58
N TYR A 298 2.14 5.88 9.72
CA TYR A 298 1.63 6.27 11.04
C TYR A 298 1.65 7.79 11.21
N MET A 299 2.77 8.41 10.81
CA MET A 299 2.93 9.86 10.92
C MET A 299 2.11 10.60 9.87
N PHE A 300 1.96 10.05 8.68
CA PHE A 300 1.06 10.56 7.67
C PHE A 300 -0.39 10.61 8.20
N VAL A 301 -0.88 9.51 8.76
CA VAL A 301 -2.22 9.45 9.35
C VAL A 301 -2.33 10.43 10.53
N PHE A 302 -1.32 10.50 11.40
CA PHE A 302 -1.32 11.35 12.57
C PHE A 302 -1.29 12.85 12.23
N LEU A 303 -0.45 13.26 11.29
CA LEU A 303 -0.26 14.67 10.93
C LEU A 303 -1.34 15.20 9.98
N TYR A 304 -1.82 14.37 9.03
CA TYR A 304 -2.77 14.82 8.01
C TYR A 304 -4.21 14.38 8.25
N CYS A 305 -4.42 13.15 8.73
CA CYS A 305 -5.76 12.67 9.02
C CYS A 305 -6.23 13.04 10.42
N GLY A 306 -5.32 13.57 11.26
CA GLY A 306 -5.60 14.02 12.61
C GLY A 306 -5.47 12.92 13.67
N ALA A 307 -5.25 13.34 14.89
CA ALA A 307 -5.00 12.44 16.03
C ALA A 307 -6.18 11.49 16.30
N ILE A 308 -7.43 11.91 16.08
CA ILE A 308 -8.61 11.06 16.26
C ILE A 308 -8.55 9.86 15.30
N VAL A 309 -8.32 10.08 14.00
CA VAL A 309 -8.23 9.00 13.00
C VAL A 309 -7.02 8.11 13.30
N ALA A 310 -5.89 8.71 13.71
CA ALA A 310 -4.69 7.96 14.06
C ALA A 310 -4.86 7.02 15.25
N LEU A 311 -5.68 7.39 16.24
CA LEU A 311 -5.98 6.51 17.39
C LEU A 311 -6.85 5.31 16.99
N PHE A 312 -7.79 5.50 16.06
CA PHE A 312 -8.63 4.39 15.58
C PHE A 312 -7.87 3.38 14.71
N PHE A 313 -6.82 3.80 14.03
CA PHE A 313 -6.08 2.93 13.10
C PHE A 313 -5.42 1.72 13.79
N PRO A 314 -4.59 1.88 14.86
CA PRO A 314 -4.02 0.75 15.58
C PRO A 314 -5.07 -0.10 16.31
N VAL A 315 -6.12 0.54 16.88
CA VAL A 315 -7.19 -0.16 17.60
C VAL A 315 -7.95 -1.10 16.66
N SER A 316 -8.34 -0.61 15.48
CA SER A 316 -9.02 -1.44 14.49
C SER A 316 -8.16 -2.62 14.04
N TYR A 317 -6.84 -2.42 13.86
CA TYR A 317 -5.91 -3.49 13.51
C TYR A 317 -5.82 -4.55 14.62
N THR A 318 -5.68 -4.15 15.88
CA THR A 318 -5.59 -5.09 17.01
C THR A 318 -6.87 -5.91 17.18
N HIS A 319 -8.05 -5.30 17.02
CA HIS A 319 -9.32 -6.02 17.07
C HIS A 319 -9.51 -7.03 15.93
N LEU A 320 -8.91 -6.78 14.76
CA LEU A 320 -8.98 -7.70 13.63
C LEU A 320 -7.96 -8.85 13.74
N THR A 321 -6.88 -8.68 14.50
CA THR A 321 -5.76 -9.64 14.58
C THR A 321 -5.71 -10.44 15.87
N LEU A 322 -6.35 -9.98 16.93
CA LEU A 322 -6.49 -10.72 18.19
C LEU A 322 -7.77 -11.56 18.15
N PRO A 323 -7.71 -12.83 18.56
CA PRO A 323 -8.87 -13.73 18.63
C PRO A 323 -9.87 -13.30 19.69
#